data_bb2e9491de4ebc3bc0d6e1a6ad15c914
#
_entry.id   bb2e9491de4ebc3bc0d6e1a6ad15c914
#
_cell.length_a   1.000
_cell.length_b   1.000
_cell.length_c   1.000
_cell.angle_alpha   90.00
_cell.angle_beta   90.00
_cell.angle_gamma   90.00
#
_symmetry.space_group_name_H-M   'P 1'
#
loop_
_entity.id
_entity.type
_entity.pdbx_description
1 polymer ?
#
loop_
_entity_poly.entity_id
_entity_poly.type
_entity_poly.pdbx_seq_one_letter_code
_entity_poly.pdbx_strand_id
1 'polypeptide(L)'
;GGSGAASASSVSSAPASSSSAPSASTQPEAAEDKAVPAGPPVTQFQTGELTIGEYTFKAQYIPFDVRREVRGAYHLIQADSYRGNYFFSFYNEDDEEQSAKIFEYAIKDDRMTQVAEHNIDGSNALSIDRNGILYAMDHFDVYCYDLNSSDPEEPSDALDYSGSCYSSKDRDLTVIYWVFAPVLVQDGEYTELTLKGDNEMGPFYRMSSLNLSGDELLTVGELESNGDDYFAAFDLDGNELARSSQPVGNFDAVMMKRPNGYLLDTGYMWELYAPDGTFLEKSLPVGERETLCQLCGEFCTFDVFLPLEENAFLAVGHYGKATEPDEPVVFRITTDF
;
A
#
# COMPACT_ATOMS: atom_id res chain seq x y z
N GLY A 1 41.88 44.38 -39.21
CA GLY A 1 42.73 43.70 -40.10
C GLY A 1 42.30 42.26 -40.23
N GLY A 2 41.81 41.81 -41.29
CA GLY A 2 42.28 41.42 -42.59
C GLY A 2 42.02 39.94 -42.73
N SER A 3 41.01 39.53 -43.48
CA SER A 3 41.05 39.24 -44.91
C SER A 3 41.69 37.91 -45.28
N GLY A 4 40.97 37.16 -46.14
CA GLY A 4 41.41 36.24 -47.12
C GLY A 4 40.74 34.87 -46.99
N ALA A 5 39.68 34.49 -47.67
CA ALA A 5 39.35 34.40 -49.09
C ALA A 5 40.02 33.22 -49.82
N ALA A 6 39.10 32.37 -50.32
CA ALA A 6 39.04 31.69 -51.64
C ALA A 6 40.00 30.50 -51.82
N SER A 7 39.70 29.43 -52.54
CA SER A 7 38.80 29.03 -53.65
C SER A 7 38.92 27.52 -53.86
N ALA A 8 37.90 26.84 -54.13
CA ALA A 8 37.40 26.25 -55.42
C ALA A 8 38.28 25.24 -56.11
N SER A 9 37.70 24.10 -56.42
CA SER A 9 37.53 23.42 -57.72
C SER A 9 37.29 21.93 -57.55
N SER A 10 36.13 21.44 -57.80
CA SER A 10 35.55 20.72 -58.93
C SER A 10 36.40 19.57 -59.48
N VAL A 11 35.79 18.39 -59.59
CA VAL A 11 35.52 17.62 -60.86
C VAL A 11 34.76 16.32 -60.53
N SER A 12 33.60 16.20 -60.98
CA SER A 12 32.84 15.22 -61.74
C SER A 12 33.38 13.80 -61.91
N SER A 13 32.57 12.84 -61.51
CA SER A 13 32.19 11.71 -62.43
C SER A 13 31.18 10.76 -61.71
N ALA A 14 30.00 10.60 -62.31
CA ALA A 14 29.10 9.45 -62.13
C ALA A 14 29.42 8.53 -63.38
N PRO A 15 28.75 7.33 -63.52
CA PRO A 15 27.79 6.60 -62.74
C PRO A 15 28.10 5.11 -62.51
N ALA A 16 27.43 4.43 -61.61
CA ALA A 16 27.11 3.01 -61.82
C ALA A 16 25.86 2.65 -61.04
N SER A 17 24.82 2.33 -61.74
CA SER A 17 23.55 1.75 -61.27
C SER A 17 23.78 0.34 -60.75
N SER A 18 23.31 0.08 -59.54
CA SER A 18 22.98 -1.27 -59.08
C SER A 18 21.67 -1.23 -58.30
N SER A 19 20.70 -1.90 -58.93
CA SER A 19 19.40 -2.20 -58.31
C SER A 19 19.58 -3.06 -57.06
N SER A 20 19.16 -2.56 -55.93
CA SER A 20 18.93 -3.37 -54.73
C SER A 20 17.45 -3.36 -54.38
N ALA A 21 16.91 -4.55 -54.28
CA ALA A 21 15.54 -4.85 -53.86
C ALA A 21 15.20 -4.24 -52.52
N PRO A 22 13.92 -3.93 -52.25
CA PRO A 22 13.50 -3.40 -50.95
C PRO A 22 13.66 -4.49 -49.89
N SER A 23 14.56 -4.25 -48.95
CA SER A 23 14.57 -4.97 -47.66
C SER A 23 13.24 -4.70 -46.96
N ALA A 24 12.45 -5.74 -46.82
CA ALA A 24 11.33 -5.72 -45.88
C ALA A 24 11.88 -5.41 -44.49
N SER A 25 11.58 -4.23 -43.98
CA SER A 25 11.75 -3.91 -42.59
C SER A 25 10.74 -4.77 -41.82
N THR A 26 11.19 -5.83 -41.24
CA THR A 26 10.49 -6.51 -40.19
C THR A 26 10.42 -5.53 -39.01
N GLN A 27 9.29 -4.87 -38.89
CA GLN A 27 8.90 -4.21 -37.65
C GLN A 27 9.03 -5.26 -36.53
N PRO A 28 9.71 -4.98 -35.42
CA PRO A 28 9.69 -5.91 -34.32
C PRO A 28 8.22 -6.02 -33.91
N GLU A 29 7.70 -7.25 -33.97
CA GLU A 29 6.42 -7.62 -33.42
C GLU A 29 6.43 -7.14 -31.97
N ALA A 30 5.50 -6.23 -31.62
CA ALA A 30 5.36 -5.75 -30.27
C ALA A 30 5.19 -6.99 -29.40
N ALA A 31 6.13 -7.22 -28.48
CA ALA A 31 6.03 -8.32 -27.55
C ALA A 31 4.70 -8.13 -26.80
N GLU A 32 3.79 -9.09 -26.96
CA GLU A 32 2.54 -9.11 -26.20
C GLU A 32 2.90 -8.93 -24.72
N ASP A 33 2.35 -7.90 -24.14
CA ASP A 33 2.54 -7.50 -22.74
C ASP A 33 1.81 -8.52 -21.86
N LYS A 34 2.42 -9.69 -21.69
CA LYS A 34 1.86 -10.76 -20.87
C LYS A 34 2.16 -10.46 -19.42
N ALA A 35 1.10 -10.43 -18.61
CA ALA A 35 1.24 -10.44 -17.16
C ALA A 35 2.18 -11.57 -16.73
N VAL A 36 3.18 -11.25 -15.92
CA VAL A 36 4.15 -12.23 -15.39
C VAL A 36 3.85 -12.41 -13.91
N PRO A 37 3.93 -13.63 -13.38
CA PRO A 37 3.82 -13.83 -11.94
C PRO A 37 4.82 -12.95 -11.21
N ALA A 38 4.32 -12.20 -10.22
CA ALA A 38 5.16 -11.44 -9.31
C ALA A 38 5.52 -12.28 -8.09
N GLY A 39 6.60 -11.90 -7.44
CA GLY A 39 7.09 -12.62 -6.30
C GLY A 39 7.85 -13.90 -6.67
N PRO A 40 8.40 -14.58 -5.68
CA PRO A 40 9.08 -15.85 -5.90
C PRO A 40 8.09 -16.90 -6.38
N PRO A 41 8.58 -17.97 -7.06
CA PRO A 41 7.75 -19.09 -7.45
C PRO A 41 6.96 -19.65 -6.26
N VAL A 42 5.71 -20.05 -6.48
CA VAL A 42 4.81 -20.61 -5.43
C VAL A 42 5.49 -21.71 -4.59
N THR A 43 6.44 -22.43 -5.16
CA THR A 43 7.25 -23.44 -4.47
C THR A 43 8.18 -22.88 -3.40
N GLN A 44 8.46 -21.60 -3.39
CA GLN A 44 9.32 -20.95 -2.38
C GLN A 44 8.50 -20.45 -1.16
N PHE A 45 7.21 -20.19 -1.36
CA PHE A 45 6.30 -19.87 -0.25
C PHE A 45 5.52 -21.11 0.15
N GLN A 46 5.80 -21.61 1.31
CA GLN A 46 5.02 -22.68 1.90
C GLN A 46 3.84 -22.07 2.64
N THR A 47 2.73 -22.81 2.71
CA THR A 47 1.66 -22.50 3.64
C THR A 47 2.25 -22.55 5.05
N GLY A 48 2.27 -21.41 5.74
CA GLY A 48 2.83 -21.30 7.08
C GLY A 48 1.76 -21.33 8.15
N GLU A 49 2.15 -21.73 9.34
CA GLU A 49 1.32 -21.64 10.54
C GLU A 49 2.18 -21.05 11.66
N LEU A 50 1.63 -20.07 12.37
CA LEU A 50 2.26 -19.40 13.48
C LEU A 50 1.30 -19.42 14.67
N THR A 51 1.78 -19.81 15.84
CA THR A 51 1.04 -19.69 17.09
C THR A 51 1.60 -18.55 17.92
N ILE A 52 0.71 -17.64 18.34
CA ILE A 52 1.03 -16.52 19.21
C ILE A 52 0.13 -16.61 20.44
N GLY A 53 0.69 -16.97 21.60
CA GLY A 53 -0.08 -17.28 22.79
C GLY A 53 -1.00 -18.48 22.56
N GLU A 54 -2.29 -18.28 22.68
CA GLU A 54 -3.31 -19.31 22.43
C GLU A 54 -3.91 -19.28 21.00
N TYR A 55 -3.54 -18.28 20.20
CA TYR A 55 -4.11 -18.02 18.89
C TYR A 55 -3.25 -18.59 17.76
N THR A 56 -3.90 -19.08 16.72
CA THR A 56 -3.26 -19.63 15.54
C THR A 56 -3.48 -18.75 14.32
N PHE A 57 -2.42 -18.52 13.57
CA PHE A 57 -2.43 -17.81 12.30
C PHE A 57 -1.93 -18.73 11.20
N LYS A 58 -2.73 -18.89 10.15
CA LYS A 58 -2.38 -19.72 8.98
C LYS A 58 -2.27 -18.84 7.76
N ALA A 59 -1.12 -18.87 7.11
CA ALA A 59 -0.86 -18.12 5.88
C ALA A 59 -1.01 -19.02 4.66
N GLN A 60 -1.74 -18.53 3.68
CA GLN A 60 -1.81 -19.09 2.33
C GLN A 60 -1.29 -18.04 1.36
N TYR A 61 -0.21 -18.35 0.66
CA TYR A 61 0.28 -17.48 -0.41
C TYR A 61 -0.73 -17.42 -1.56
N ILE A 62 -1.05 -16.22 -2.01
CA ILE A 62 -1.87 -15.98 -3.19
C ILE A 62 -0.96 -15.49 -4.30
N PRO A 63 -0.70 -16.30 -5.35
CA PRO A 63 0.09 -15.86 -6.49
C PRO A 63 -0.46 -14.57 -7.09
N PHE A 64 0.44 -13.65 -7.40
CA PHE A 64 0.12 -12.31 -7.83
C PHE A 64 0.68 -12.08 -9.24
N ASP A 65 -0.19 -11.87 -10.22
CA ASP A 65 0.22 -11.59 -11.59
C ASP A 65 0.34 -10.08 -11.78
N VAL A 66 1.54 -9.58 -12.08
CA VAL A 66 1.75 -8.17 -12.44
C VAL A 66 2.37 -8.08 -13.83
N ARG A 67 2.14 -6.95 -14.47
CA ARG A 67 2.85 -6.61 -15.71
C ARG A 67 4.34 -6.47 -15.45
N ARG A 68 5.13 -6.80 -16.47
CA ARG A 68 6.59 -6.73 -16.40
C ARG A 68 7.08 -5.32 -16.07
N GLU A 69 6.38 -4.28 -16.52
CA GLU A 69 6.71 -2.87 -16.28
C GLU A 69 6.59 -2.46 -14.82
N VAL A 70 5.75 -3.16 -14.04
CA VAL A 70 5.55 -2.91 -12.61
C VAL A 70 6.51 -3.74 -11.76
N ARG A 71 7.08 -4.80 -12.35
CA ARG A 71 7.93 -5.72 -11.62
C ARG A 71 9.33 -5.14 -11.46
N GLY A 72 9.73 -4.93 -10.22
CA GLY A 72 11.07 -4.46 -9.88
C GLY A 72 11.34 -2.98 -10.10
N ALA A 73 10.46 -2.26 -10.82
CA ALA A 73 10.55 -0.81 -10.99
C ALA A 73 9.54 -0.04 -10.13
N TYR A 74 8.55 -0.73 -9.62
CA TYR A 74 7.49 -0.14 -8.82
C TYR A 74 7.45 -0.76 -7.42
N HIS A 75 7.34 0.10 -6.43
CA HIS A 75 7.12 -0.30 -5.04
C HIS A 75 5.65 -0.19 -4.69
N LEU A 76 5.12 -1.21 -4.03
CA LEU A 76 3.78 -1.14 -3.45
C LEU A 76 3.78 -0.07 -2.35
N ILE A 77 2.83 0.87 -2.45
CA ILE A 77 2.66 1.90 -1.44
C ILE A 77 1.47 1.60 -0.57
N GLN A 78 0.34 1.27 -1.19
CA GLN A 78 -0.91 1.02 -0.48
C GLN A 78 -1.83 0.12 -1.27
N ALA A 79 -2.76 -0.51 -0.56
CA ALA A 79 -3.83 -1.29 -1.16
C ALA A 79 -5.14 -1.04 -0.42
N ASP A 80 -6.25 -1.18 -1.14
CA ASP A 80 -7.58 -1.17 -0.57
C ASP A 80 -8.52 -2.09 -1.37
N SER A 81 -9.76 -2.26 -0.93
CA SER A 81 -10.72 -3.16 -1.56
C SER A 81 -12.06 -2.46 -1.82
N TYR A 82 -12.70 -2.83 -2.92
CA TYR A 82 -14.04 -2.38 -3.27
C TYR A 82 -14.79 -3.44 -4.09
N ARG A 83 -16.00 -3.78 -3.67
CA ARG A 83 -16.87 -4.77 -4.35
C ARG A 83 -16.20 -6.11 -4.68
N GLY A 84 -15.34 -6.58 -3.78
CA GLY A 84 -14.64 -7.86 -3.93
C GLY A 84 -13.42 -7.81 -4.84
N ASN A 85 -13.07 -6.63 -5.38
CA ASN A 85 -11.82 -6.38 -6.06
C ASN A 85 -10.85 -5.66 -5.13
N TYR A 86 -9.57 -5.74 -5.47
CA TYR A 86 -8.45 -5.18 -4.71
C TYR A 86 -7.69 -4.20 -5.59
N PHE A 87 -7.41 -3.03 -5.03
CA PHE A 87 -6.74 -1.94 -5.72
C PHE A 87 -5.38 -1.75 -5.09
N PHE A 88 -4.34 -1.72 -5.91
CA PHE A 88 -2.96 -1.56 -5.49
C PHE A 88 -2.38 -0.31 -6.12
N SER A 89 -1.79 0.55 -5.31
CA SER A 89 -1.00 1.69 -5.77
C SER A 89 0.46 1.31 -5.80
N PHE A 90 1.09 1.48 -6.95
CA PHE A 90 2.51 1.22 -7.16
C PHE A 90 3.22 2.52 -7.53
N TYR A 91 4.29 2.80 -6.84
CA TYR A 91 5.16 3.95 -7.06
C TYR A 91 6.38 3.56 -7.89
N ASN A 92 6.74 4.39 -8.87
CA ASN A 92 7.94 4.21 -9.67
C ASN A 92 9.02 5.21 -9.22
N GLU A 93 10.09 4.72 -8.60
CA GLU A 93 11.20 5.56 -8.14
C GLU A 93 12.02 6.15 -9.29
N ASP A 94 12.03 5.51 -10.47
CA ASP A 94 12.78 5.95 -11.64
C ASP A 94 12.03 7.03 -12.45
N ASP A 95 10.78 7.32 -12.09
CA ASP A 95 9.99 8.36 -12.73
C ASP A 95 10.25 9.71 -12.07
N GLU A 96 10.79 10.67 -12.85
CA GLU A 96 11.04 12.04 -12.36
C GLU A 96 9.75 12.75 -11.90
N GLU A 97 8.60 12.36 -12.44
CA GLU A 97 7.29 12.89 -12.06
C GLU A 97 6.69 12.19 -10.84
N GLN A 98 7.34 11.11 -10.37
CA GLN A 98 6.89 10.30 -9.24
C GLN A 98 5.45 9.83 -9.37
N SER A 99 5.02 9.52 -10.59
CA SER A 99 3.67 9.05 -10.85
C SER A 99 3.45 7.65 -10.25
N ALA A 100 2.38 7.49 -9.51
CA ALA A 100 1.91 6.18 -9.09
C ALA A 100 0.90 5.64 -10.10
N LYS A 101 0.80 4.33 -10.20
CA LYS A 101 -0.23 3.64 -10.99
C LYS A 101 -1.10 2.81 -10.08
N ILE A 102 -2.39 2.80 -10.38
CA ILE A 102 -3.37 2.02 -9.64
C ILE A 102 -3.84 0.85 -10.50
N PHE A 103 -3.67 -0.36 -9.97
CA PHE A 103 -4.09 -1.59 -10.62
C PHE A 103 -5.19 -2.26 -9.80
N GLU A 104 -6.20 -2.73 -10.51
CA GLU A 104 -7.34 -3.46 -9.94
C GLU A 104 -7.18 -4.95 -10.19
N TYR A 105 -7.39 -5.74 -9.14
CA TYR A 105 -7.26 -7.18 -9.12
C TYR A 105 -8.50 -7.86 -8.57
N ALA A 106 -8.73 -9.09 -9.00
CA ALA A 106 -9.68 -10.00 -8.40
C ALA A 106 -8.98 -11.31 -8.00
N ILE A 107 -9.42 -11.92 -6.91
CA ILE A 107 -8.99 -13.28 -6.56
C ILE A 107 -9.84 -14.26 -7.38
N LYS A 108 -9.20 -14.99 -8.28
CA LYS A 108 -9.81 -16.04 -9.09
C LYS A 108 -8.93 -17.29 -8.99
N ASP A 109 -9.54 -18.41 -8.65
CA ASP A 109 -8.84 -19.71 -8.51
C ASP A 109 -7.60 -19.59 -7.57
N ASP A 110 -7.78 -18.96 -6.42
CA ASP A 110 -6.73 -18.66 -5.43
C ASP A 110 -5.52 -17.85 -5.99
N ARG A 111 -5.78 -16.99 -6.98
CA ARG A 111 -4.78 -16.19 -7.64
C ARG A 111 -5.25 -14.74 -7.79
N MET A 112 -4.36 -13.78 -7.53
CA MET A 112 -4.58 -12.36 -7.81
C MET A 112 -4.42 -12.11 -9.30
N THR A 113 -5.53 -11.88 -9.99
CA THR A 113 -5.55 -11.65 -11.43
C THR A 113 -5.90 -10.20 -11.70
N GLN A 114 -5.07 -9.49 -12.45
CA GLN A 114 -5.34 -8.12 -12.87
C GLN A 114 -6.57 -8.06 -13.76
N VAL A 115 -7.50 -7.16 -13.41
CA VAL A 115 -8.74 -6.94 -14.16
C VAL A 115 -8.80 -5.57 -14.81
N ALA A 116 -8.12 -4.57 -14.26
CA ALA A 116 -8.02 -3.24 -14.82
C ALA A 116 -6.73 -2.52 -14.40
N GLU A 117 -6.40 -1.46 -15.12
CA GLU A 117 -5.41 -0.46 -14.77
C GLU A 117 -6.09 0.90 -14.85
N HIS A 118 -5.88 1.74 -13.84
CA HIS A 118 -6.46 3.07 -13.75
C HIS A 118 -5.34 4.11 -13.87
N ASN A 119 -5.43 4.98 -14.87
CA ASN A 119 -4.52 6.11 -15.08
C ASN A 119 -4.88 7.27 -14.13
N ILE A 120 -4.78 7.01 -12.84
CA ILE A 120 -5.05 7.99 -11.81
C ILE A 120 -3.70 8.53 -11.36
N ASP A 121 -3.49 9.82 -11.51
CA ASP A 121 -2.31 10.51 -11.01
C ASP A 121 -2.34 10.57 -9.46
N GLY A 122 -1.21 10.34 -8.91
CA GLY A 122 -1.04 10.22 -7.48
C GLY A 122 -0.98 8.73 -7.11
N SER A 123 -0.25 8.20 -6.21
CA SER A 123 -0.12 8.65 -5.01
C SER A 123 0.39 7.79 -3.88
N ASN A 124 0.80 8.50 -2.91
CA ASN A 124 1.24 8.00 -1.62
C ASN A 124 0.07 7.63 -0.68
N ALA A 125 -1.16 7.76 -1.10
CA ALA A 125 -2.32 7.35 -0.31
C ALA A 125 -3.46 6.87 -1.21
N LEU A 126 -3.94 5.67 -0.97
CA LEU A 126 -5.06 5.06 -1.65
C LEU A 126 -6.07 4.61 -0.62
N SER A 127 -7.29 5.08 -0.73
CA SER A 127 -8.41 4.56 0.04
C SER A 127 -9.69 4.63 -0.77
N ILE A 128 -10.57 3.66 -0.59
CA ILE A 128 -11.83 3.60 -1.32
C ILE A 128 -12.96 3.47 -0.31
N ASP A 129 -13.93 4.37 -0.36
CA ASP A 129 -15.07 4.30 0.53
C ASP A 129 -16.10 3.26 0.06
N ARG A 130 -17.14 3.07 0.85
CA ARG A 130 -18.21 2.12 0.53
C ARG A 130 -19.01 2.47 -0.73
N ASN A 131 -18.99 3.74 -1.14
CA ASN A 131 -19.70 4.24 -2.32
C ASN A 131 -18.86 4.09 -3.58
N GLY A 132 -17.58 3.73 -3.46
CA GLY A 132 -16.64 3.59 -4.56
C GLY A 132 -15.96 4.90 -4.94
N ILE A 133 -15.90 5.85 -4.02
CA ILE A 133 -15.05 7.02 -4.17
C ILE A 133 -13.64 6.63 -3.75
N LEU A 134 -12.73 6.71 -4.69
CA LEU A 134 -11.31 6.49 -4.48
C LEU A 134 -10.66 7.82 -4.14
N TYR A 135 -9.99 7.85 -3.01
CA TYR A 135 -9.18 8.98 -2.54
C TYR A 135 -7.73 8.70 -2.85
N ALA A 136 -7.10 9.56 -3.62
CA ALA A 136 -5.70 9.48 -3.98
C ALA A 136 -5.01 10.81 -3.71
N MET A 137 -3.83 10.76 -3.07
CA MET A 137 -3.06 11.97 -2.80
C MET A 137 -2.02 12.19 -3.90
N ASP A 138 -2.09 13.32 -4.57
CA ASP A 138 -1.05 13.79 -5.49
C ASP A 138 -0.29 14.94 -4.85
N HIS A 139 0.99 14.74 -4.60
CA HIS A 139 1.88 15.67 -3.90
C HIS A 139 1.34 16.12 -2.53
N PHE A 140 0.39 17.06 -2.52
CA PHE A 140 -0.20 17.62 -1.31
C PHE A 140 -1.73 17.63 -1.32
N ASP A 141 -2.34 17.44 -2.47
CA ASP A 141 -3.80 17.49 -2.63
C ASP A 141 -4.39 16.09 -2.66
N VAL A 142 -5.56 15.90 -2.05
CA VAL A 142 -6.32 14.67 -2.15
C VAL A 142 -7.39 14.82 -3.22
N TYR A 143 -7.31 14.00 -4.25
CA TYR A 143 -8.29 13.94 -5.31
C TYR A 143 -9.26 12.78 -5.09
N CYS A 144 -10.51 13.01 -5.46
CA CYS A 144 -11.58 12.02 -5.37
C CYS A 144 -11.96 11.55 -6.77
N TYR A 145 -12.03 10.23 -6.95
CA TYR A 145 -12.39 9.60 -8.22
C TYR A 145 -13.61 8.69 -8.00
N ASP A 146 -14.67 8.85 -8.79
CA ASP A 146 -15.83 7.98 -8.71
C ASP A 146 -15.63 6.76 -9.61
N LEU A 147 -15.30 5.62 -9.01
CA LEU A 147 -15.09 4.35 -9.72
C LEU A 147 -16.36 3.82 -10.42
N ASN A 148 -17.55 4.39 -10.13
CA ASN A 148 -18.81 4.02 -10.78
C ASN A 148 -19.17 4.96 -11.92
N SER A 149 -18.40 6.04 -12.14
CA SER A 149 -18.64 6.97 -13.24
C SER A 149 -18.32 6.35 -14.60
N SER A 150 -18.77 7.01 -15.66
CA SER A 150 -18.40 6.62 -17.03
C SER A 150 -16.95 6.95 -17.38
N ASP A 151 -16.33 7.83 -16.61
CA ASP A 151 -14.92 8.20 -16.70
C ASP A 151 -14.32 8.20 -15.29
N PRO A 152 -13.89 7.03 -14.81
CA PRO A 152 -13.37 6.89 -13.45
C PRO A 152 -11.98 7.47 -13.26
N GLU A 153 -11.32 7.89 -14.34
CA GLU A 153 -9.96 8.47 -14.30
C GLU A 153 -10.00 10.01 -14.22
N GLU A 154 -11.18 10.63 -14.42
CA GLU A 154 -11.35 12.07 -14.23
C GLU A 154 -11.72 12.37 -12.77
N PRO A 155 -10.97 13.24 -12.06
CA PRO A 155 -11.31 13.58 -10.69
C PRO A 155 -12.72 14.18 -10.59
N SER A 156 -13.53 13.63 -9.70
CA SER A 156 -14.86 14.16 -9.42
C SER A 156 -14.82 15.33 -8.45
N ASP A 157 -13.80 15.40 -7.60
CA ASP A 157 -13.59 16.45 -6.60
C ASP A 157 -12.12 16.49 -6.17
N ALA A 158 -11.74 17.58 -5.50
CA ALA A 158 -10.47 17.73 -4.83
C ALA A 158 -10.71 18.30 -3.43
N LEU A 159 -10.02 17.72 -2.44
CA LEU A 159 -10.20 18.12 -1.05
C LEU A 159 -9.16 19.18 -0.66
N ASP A 160 -9.56 20.17 0.14
CA ASP A 160 -8.66 21.19 0.68
C ASP A 160 -7.75 20.66 1.81
N TYR A 161 -7.53 19.35 1.88
CA TYR A 161 -6.72 18.69 2.89
C TYR A 161 -5.68 17.78 2.25
N SER A 162 -4.52 17.69 2.90
CA SER A 162 -3.46 16.77 2.52
C SER A 162 -3.37 15.64 3.53
N GLY A 163 -2.98 14.47 3.09
CA GLY A 163 -2.64 13.38 3.99
C GLY A 163 -3.09 12.02 3.50
N SER A 164 -2.69 11.01 4.27
CA SER A 164 -3.14 9.64 4.05
C SER A 164 -4.63 9.53 4.32
N CYS A 165 -5.34 8.79 3.48
CA CYS A 165 -6.78 8.59 3.57
C CYS A 165 -7.08 7.17 4.02
N TYR A 166 -8.07 7.04 4.89
CA TYR A 166 -8.55 5.76 5.42
C TYR A 166 -10.07 5.77 5.38
N SER A 167 -10.67 4.89 4.59
CA SER A 167 -12.12 4.89 4.37
C SER A 167 -12.79 3.70 5.03
N SER A 168 -13.94 3.95 5.64
CA SER A 168 -14.81 2.90 6.18
C SER A 168 -15.47 2.12 5.05
N LYS A 169 -15.60 0.81 5.22
CA LYS A 169 -16.38 -0.05 4.32
C LYS A 169 -17.85 -0.14 4.74
N ASP A 170 -18.16 0.21 5.97
CA ASP A 170 -19.47 0.02 6.57
C ASP A 170 -20.34 1.26 6.47
N ARG A 171 -19.73 2.44 6.39
CA ARG A 171 -20.45 3.72 6.32
C ARG A 171 -19.73 4.76 5.48
N ASP A 172 -20.41 5.84 5.15
CA ASP A 172 -19.86 6.99 4.44
C ASP A 172 -18.98 7.80 5.41
N LEU A 173 -17.72 7.45 5.45
CA LEU A 173 -16.70 8.06 6.31
C LEU A 173 -15.32 7.81 5.75
N THR A 174 -14.55 8.87 5.63
CA THR A 174 -13.12 8.84 5.33
C THR A 174 -12.38 9.68 6.36
N VAL A 175 -11.25 9.19 6.83
CA VAL A 175 -10.34 9.93 7.70
C VAL A 175 -9.14 10.36 6.89
N ILE A 176 -8.78 11.62 6.98
CA ILE A 176 -7.55 12.19 6.38
C ILE A 176 -6.60 12.52 7.52
N TYR A 177 -5.38 12.05 7.42
CA TYR A 177 -4.34 12.29 8.41
C TYR A 177 -2.99 12.59 7.75
N TRP A 178 -2.38 13.70 8.15
CA TRP A 178 -1.01 14.07 7.74
C TRP A 178 -0.09 14.20 8.95
N VAL A 179 -0.09 15.33 9.61
CA VAL A 179 0.82 15.64 10.73
C VAL A 179 0.06 16.25 11.91
N PHE A 180 -1.15 16.76 11.65
CA PHE A 180 -2.01 17.41 12.63
C PHE A 180 -3.15 16.49 13.07
N ALA A 181 -4.17 17.05 13.70
CA ALA A 181 -5.35 16.29 14.08
C ALA A 181 -5.99 15.60 12.86
N PRO A 182 -6.51 14.38 13.01
CA PRO A 182 -7.26 13.72 11.95
C PRO A 182 -8.49 14.54 11.55
N VAL A 183 -8.83 14.52 10.26
CA VAL A 183 -10.04 15.14 9.73
C VAL A 183 -11.00 14.04 9.29
N LEU A 184 -12.22 14.09 9.78
CA LEU A 184 -13.30 13.21 9.34
C LEU A 184 -14.01 13.87 8.16
N VAL A 185 -14.17 13.12 7.09
CA VAL A 185 -15.01 13.47 5.93
C VAL A 185 -16.22 12.56 5.96
N GLN A 186 -17.40 13.12 6.19
CA GLN A 186 -18.65 12.39 6.25
C GLN A 186 -19.74 13.19 5.59
N ASP A 187 -20.50 12.57 4.66
CA ASP A 187 -21.58 13.22 3.92
C ASP A 187 -21.16 14.54 3.24
N GLY A 188 -19.89 14.64 2.82
CA GLY A 188 -19.29 15.83 2.22
C GLY A 188 -18.95 16.97 3.21
N GLU A 189 -19.12 16.74 4.50
CA GLU A 189 -18.72 17.67 5.54
C GLU A 189 -17.39 17.26 6.19
N TYR A 190 -16.60 18.26 6.60
CA TYR A 190 -15.30 18.10 7.22
C TYR A 190 -15.36 18.44 8.69
N THR A 191 -14.86 17.57 9.53
CA THR A 191 -14.78 17.78 10.98
C THR A 191 -13.39 17.41 11.47
N GLU A 192 -12.67 18.37 12.07
CA GLU A 192 -11.44 18.04 12.78
C GLU A 192 -11.77 17.18 14.01
N LEU A 193 -11.09 16.05 14.12
CA LEU A 193 -11.23 15.15 15.24
C LEU A 193 -10.20 15.50 16.31
N THR A 194 -10.67 15.99 17.44
CA THR A 194 -9.81 16.19 18.61
C THR A 194 -9.78 14.92 19.43
N LEU A 195 -8.63 14.24 19.44
CA LEU A 195 -8.41 13.12 20.34
C LEU A 195 -8.33 13.63 21.78
N LYS A 196 -9.11 13.03 22.68
CA LYS A 196 -9.17 13.45 24.08
C LYS A 196 -7.91 13.01 24.83
N GLY A 197 -7.25 13.95 25.46
CA GLY A 197 -6.03 13.76 26.22
C GLY A 197 -5.42 15.09 26.67
N ASP A 198 -4.12 15.09 26.90
CA ASP A 198 -3.41 16.25 27.46
C ASP A 198 -3.08 17.33 26.43
N ASN A 199 -3.21 17.04 25.12
CA ASN A 199 -2.95 17.94 24.02
C ASN A 199 -3.88 17.67 22.83
N GLU A 200 -3.71 18.39 21.70
CA GLU A 200 -4.56 18.27 20.50
C GLU A 200 -4.50 16.88 19.83
N MET A 201 -3.44 16.12 20.06
CA MET A 201 -3.28 14.74 19.58
C MET A 201 -3.58 13.70 20.66
N GLY A 202 -4.43 14.06 21.63
CA GLY A 202 -4.79 13.18 22.74
C GLY A 202 -3.65 12.99 23.73
N PRO A 203 -3.25 11.76 24.02
CA PRO A 203 -2.16 11.47 24.95
C PRO A 203 -0.77 11.58 24.31
N PHE A 204 -0.70 11.75 22.98
CA PHE A 204 0.55 11.65 22.24
C PHE A 204 1.18 13.02 21.97
N TYR A 205 2.49 13.09 22.13
CA TYR A 205 3.29 14.21 21.62
C TYR A 205 3.38 14.18 20.07
N ARG A 206 3.47 12.96 19.51
CA ARG A 206 3.54 12.73 18.06
C ARG A 206 2.86 11.40 17.74
N MET A 207 1.98 11.39 16.76
CA MET A 207 1.47 10.16 16.16
C MET A 207 2.33 9.79 14.95
N SER A 208 2.63 8.53 14.80
CA SER A 208 3.49 8.00 13.73
C SER A 208 2.73 7.13 12.73
N SER A 209 1.72 6.40 13.19
CA SER A 209 0.87 5.57 12.35
C SER A 209 -0.59 5.79 12.71
N LEU A 210 -1.44 5.78 11.70
CA LEU A 210 -2.89 5.82 11.87
C LEU A 210 -3.55 4.84 10.91
N ASN A 211 -4.61 4.20 11.33
CA ASN A 211 -5.48 3.39 10.50
C ASN A 211 -6.93 3.50 10.99
N LEU A 212 -7.88 3.34 10.09
CA LEU A 212 -9.30 3.19 10.41
C LEU A 212 -9.68 1.72 10.28
N SER A 213 -10.12 1.11 11.36
CA SER A 213 -10.57 -0.28 11.39
C SER A 213 -11.98 -0.35 11.96
N GLY A 214 -12.97 -0.58 11.09
CA GLY A 214 -14.37 -0.42 11.44
C GLY A 214 -14.70 1.02 11.82
N ASP A 215 -15.17 1.24 13.06
CA ASP A 215 -15.49 2.55 13.62
C ASP A 215 -14.43 3.04 14.62
N GLU A 216 -13.24 2.48 14.57
CA GLU A 216 -12.16 2.82 15.48
C GLU A 216 -10.93 3.34 14.73
N LEU A 217 -10.38 4.42 15.24
CA LEU A 217 -9.07 4.92 14.85
C LEU A 217 -8.00 4.20 15.65
N LEU A 218 -7.16 3.49 14.96
CA LEU A 218 -5.99 2.82 15.52
C LEU A 218 -4.77 3.68 15.26
N THR A 219 -3.97 3.92 16.28
CA THR A 219 -2.77 4.75 16.13
C THR A 219 -1.62 4.24 16.99
N VAL A 220 -0.41 4.53 16.54
CA VAL A 220 0.80 4.46 17.36
C VAL A 220 1.35 5.87 17.51
N GLY A 221 1.72 6.22 18.71
CA GLY A 221 2.27 7.54 18.99
C GLY A 221 3.18 7.55 20.22
N GLU A 222 4.07 8.52 20.23
CA GLU A 222 5.04 8.78 21.28
C GLU A 222 4.39 9.52 22.45
N LEU A 223 4.49 8.97 23.66
CA LEU A 223 4.05 9.68 24.87
C LEU A 223 5.09 10.72 25.31
N GLU A 224 4.64 11.93 25.59
CA GLU A 224 5.49 13.01 26.11
C GLU A 224 6.20 12.62 27.43
N SER A 225 5.54 11.79 28.24
CA SER A 225 6.03 11.47 29.56
C SER A 225 7.32 10.64 29.60
N ASN A 226 7.57 9.80 28.60
CA ASN A 226 8.71 8.89 28.58
C ASN A 226 9.40 8.76 27.20
N GLY A 227 8.81 9.28 26.14
CA GLY A 227 9.35 9.19 24.79
C GLY A 227 9.23 7.80 24.16
N ASP A 228 8.43 6.91 24.74
CA ASP A 228 8.16 5.59 24.19
C ASP A 228 6.89 5.62 23.32
N ASP A 229 6.84 4.76 22.30
CA ASP A 229 5.68 4.60 21.43
C ASP A 229 4.66 3.64 22.03
N TYR A 230 3.39 4.04 22.02
CA TYR A 230 2.27 3.25 22.48
C TYR A 230 1.20 3.14 21.40
N PHE A 231 0.56 1.98 21.33
CA PHE A 231 -0.67 1.81 20.58
C PHE A 231 -1.84 2.39 21.34
N ALA A 232 -2.78 3.03 20.65
CA ALA A 232 -4.09 3.38 21.19
C ALA A 232 -5.19 3.24 20.12
N ALA A 233 -6.39 2.97 20.60
CA ALA A 233 -7.62 2.99 19.81
C ALA A 233 -8.55 4.09 20.33
N PHE A 234 -9.18 4.81 19.41
CA PHE A 234 -10.14 5.88 19.71
C PHE A 234 -11.44 5.63 18.96
N ASP A 235 -12.54 6.04 19.55
CA ASP A 235 -13.78 6.18 18.81
C ASP A 235 -13.77 7.45 17.92
N LEU A 236 -14.81 7.61 17.11
CA LEU A 236 -14.94 8.75 16.20
C LEU A 236 -15.37 10.07 16.89
N ASP A 237 -15.60 10.03 18.19
CA ASP A 237 -15.76 11.20 19.05
C ASP A 237 -14.44 11.60 19.75
N GLY A 238 -13.37 10.87 19.45
CA GLY A 238 -12.03 11.08 19.98
C GLY A 238 -11.82 10.53 21.39
N ASN A 239 -12.73 9.68 21.91
CA ASN A 239 -12.53 9.05 23.20
C ASN A 239 -11.59 7.86 23.06
N GLU A 240 -10.63 7.74 23.96
CA GLU A 240 -9.74 6.59 24.04
C GLU A 240 -10.53 5.35 24.48
N LEU A 241 -10.49 4.31 23.66
CA LEU A 241 -11.11 3.00 23.91
C LEU A 241 -10.12 2.03 24.54
N ALA A 242 -8.87 2.08 24.06
CA ALA A 242 -7.80 1.20 24.50
C ALA A 242 -6.46 1.89 24.36
N ARG A 243 -5.52 1.52 25.23
CA ARG A 243 -4.09 1.86 25.10
C ARG A 243 -3.26 0.66 25.47
N SER A 244 -2.21 0.40 24.70
CA SER A 244 -1.30 -0.70 25.02
C SER A 244 -0.72 -0.57 26.41
N SER A 245 -0.73 -1.68 27.14
CA SER A 245 -0.23 -1.74 28.53
C SER A 245 1.29 -1.64 28.63
N GLN A 246 1.96 -1.69 27.49
CA GLN A 246 3.43 -1.58 27.35
C GLN A 246 3.78 -0.86 26.05
N PRO A 247 4.99 -0.31 25.90
CA PRO A 247 5.46 0.24 24.65
C PRO A 247 5.42 -0.80 23.52
N VAL A 248 5.09 -0.36 22.30
CA VAL A 248 5.13 -1.18 21.09
C VAL A 248 6.54 -1.22 20.51
N GLY A 249 6.85 -2.27 19.77
CA GLY A 249 8.21 -2.51 19.27
C GLY A 249 8.67 -1.57 18.17
N ASN A 250 7.78 -0.84 17.51
CA ASN A 250 8.09 0.10 16.44
C ASN A 250 6.95 1.12 16.28
N PHE A 251 7.32 2.35 15.93
CA PHE A 251 6.37 3.43 15.69
C PHE A 251 5.63 3.31 14.33
N ASP A 252 6.18 2.59 13.37
CA ASP A 252 5.60 2.40 12.04
C ASP A 252 4.96 1.01 11.95
N ALA A 253 3.79 0.87 12.54
CA ALA A 253 3.08 -0.39 12.65
C ALA A 253 1.88 -0.48 11.69
N VAL A 254 1.68 -1.67 11.13
CA VAL A 254 0.43 -2.02 10.43
C VAL A 254 -0.54 -2.58 11.48
N MET A 255 -1.74 -2.03 11.55
CA MET A 255 -2.68 -2.30 12.63
C MET A 255 -4.03 -2.77 12.10
N MET A 256 -4.66 -3.69 12.83
CA MET A 256 -6.00 -4.18 12.52
C MET A 256 -6.76 -4.54 13.79
N LYS A 257 -8.03 -4.16 13.85
CA LYS A 257 -8.96 -4.70 14.84
C LYS A 257 -9.40 -6.11 14.43
N ARG A 258 -9.42 -7.01 15.40
CA ARG A 258 -9.91 -8.38 15.26
C ARG A 258 -10.99 -8.66 16.31
N PRO A 259 -11.77 -9.75 16.18
CA PRO A 259 -12.83 -10.08 17.15
C PRO A 259 -12.34 -10.16 18.61
N ASN A 260 -11.12 -10.66 18.82
CA ASN A 260 -10.55 -10.84 20.15
C ASN A 260 -9.59 -9.73 20.61
N GLY A 261 -9.41 -8.67 19.81
CA GLY A 261 -8.54 -7.55 20.18
C GLY A 261 -7.90 -6.84 19.00
N TYR A 262 -6.64 -6.47 19.15
CA TYR A 262 -5.88 -5.73 18.14
C TYR A 262 -4.60 -6.49 17.76
N LEU A 263 -4.40 -6.62 16.45
CA LEU A 263 -3.20 -7.16 15.85
C LEU A 263 -2.34 -5.99 15.34
N LEU A 264 -1.09 -5.95 15.77
CA LEU A 264 -0.08 -5.02 15.29
C LEU A 264 1.06 -5.79 14.64
N ASP A 265 1.43 -5.40 13.41
CA ASP A 265 2.70 -5.79 12.79
C ASP A 265 3.68 -4.63 12.97
N THR A 266 4.70 -4.85 13.78
CA THR A 266 5.74 -3.85 14.08
C THR A 266 6.94 -3.94 13.13
N GLY A 267 6.80 -4.69 12.03
CA GLY A 267 7.85 -4.94 11.04
C GLY A 267 8.83 -6.06 11.43
N TYR A 268 8.93 -6.37 12.73
CA TYR A 268 9.80 -7.45 13.24
C TYR A 268 9.02 -8.58 13.88
N MET A 269 7.86 -8.27 14.43
CA MET A 269 7.02 -9.23 15.13
C MET A 269 5.56 -8.77 15.09
N TRP A 270 4.66 -9.72 15.27
CA TRP A 270 3.26 -9.45 15.52
C TRP A 270 3.02 -9.40 17.03
N GLU A 271 2.30 -8.38 17.45
CA GLU A 271 1.90 -8.17 18.83
C GLU A 271 0.37 -8.23 18.92
N LEU A 272 -0.13 -8.94 19.92
CA LEU A 272 -1.55 -9.09 20.20
C LEU A 272 -1.92 -8.33 21.46
N TYR A 273 -3.01 -7.58 21.39
CA TYR A 273 -3.57 -6.82 22.50
C TYR A 273 -5.04 -7.16 22.66
N ALA A 274 -5.49 -7.28 23.90
CA ALA A 274 -6.91 -7.42 24.23
C ALA A 274 -7.71 -6.17 23.86
N PRO A 275 -9.05 -6.22 23.81
CA PRO A 275 -9.88 -5.06 23.47
C PRO A 275 -9.69 -3.83 24.37
N ASP A 276 -9.16 -4.00 25.57
CA ASP A 276 -8.83 -2.91 26.50
C ASP A 276 -7.38 -2.40 26.39
N GLY A 277 -6.60 -2.94 25.45
CA GLY A 277 -5.19 -2.61 25.24
C GLY A 277 -4.21 -3.41 26.10
N THR A 278 -4.70 -4.34 26.92
CA THR A 278 -3.80 -5.24 27.66
C THR A 278 -2.99 -6.10 26.70
N PHE A 279 -1.66 -6.08 26.84
CA PHE A 279 -0.78 -6.93 26.06
C PHE A 279 -1.07 -8.41 26.33
N LEU A 280 -1.27 -9.18 25.27
CA LEU A 280 -1.54 -10.61 25.38
C LEU A 280 -0.27 -11.42 25.11
N GLU A 281 0.32 -11.27 23.93
CA GLU A 281 1.48 -12.04 23.53
C GLU A 281 2.08 -11.42 22.25
N LYS A 282 3.28 -11.85 21.91
CA LYS A 282 3.92 -11.52 20.65
C LYS A 282 4.53 -12.75 20.01
N SER A 283 4.70 -12.70 18.70
CA SER A 283 5.46 -13.72 17.99
C SER A 283 6.92 -13.68 18.45
N LEU A 284 7.52 -14.87 18.60
CA LEU A 284 8.94 -14.96 18.99
C LEU A 284 9.79 -14.56 17.79
N PRO A 285 10.76 -13.63 17.97
CA PRO A 285 11.73 -13.38 16.95
C PRO A 285 12.67 -14.61 16.87
N VAL A 286 12.75 -15.20 15.68
CA VAL A 286 13.71 -16.23 15.37
C VAL A 286 14.74 -15.59 14.42
N GLY A 287 15.77 -14.89 14.98
CA GLY A 287 16.69 -14.03 14.24
C GLY A 287 16.11 -12.64 13.91
N GLU A 288 16.90 -11.74 13.37
CA GLU A 288 16.59 -10.31 13.28
C GLU A 288 15.43 -9.93 12.32
N ARG A 289 14.78 -10.90 11.63
CA ARG A 289 13.67 -10.67 10.70
C ARG A 289 12.72 -11.86 10.53
N GLU A 290 12.69 -12.80 11.47
CA GLU A 290 12.25 -14.18 11.18
C GLU A 290 10.81 -14.49 11.52
N THR A 291 10.03 -13.61 12.12
CA THR A 291 8.63 -13.94 12.42
C THR A 291 7.79 -14.06 11.16
N LEU A 292 7.98 -13.14 10.23
CA LEU A 292 7.33 -13.18 8.93
C LEU A 292 7.86 -14.34 8.08
N CYS A 293 9.16 -14.69 8.22
CA CYS A 293 9.75 -15.85 7.57
C CYS A 293 9.15 -17.17 8.05
N GLN A 294 8.75 -17.28 9.31
CA GLN A 294 8.05 -18.47 9.81
C GLN A 294 6.68 -18.64 9.16
N LEU A 295 5.96 -17.53 8.94
CA LEU A 295 4.66 -17.54 8.30
C LEU A 295 4.75 -17.70 6.78
N CYS A 296 5.71 -17.05 6.16
CA CYS A 296 5.81 -16.88 4.70
C CYS A 296 7.01 -17.61 4.08
N GLY A 297 7.95 -18.11 4.86
CA GLY A 297 9.13 -18.88 4.42
C GLY A 297 10.27 -18.06 3.83
N GLU A 298 10.13 -16.72 3.69
CA GLU A 298 11.11 -15.80 3.08
C GLU A 298 10.97 -14.38 3.66
N PHE A 299 11.81 -13.45 3.24
CA PHE A 299 11.82 -12.07 3.72
C PHE A 299 10.65 -11.26 3.17
N CYS A 300 9.56 -11.19 3.91
CA CYS A 300 8.40 -10.37 3.59
C CYS A 300 8.25 -9.24 4.61
N THR A 301 7.80 -8.06 4.13
CA THR A 301 7.34 -6.94 4.95
C THR A 301 5.91 -6.64 4.55
N PHE A 302 5.01 -6.50 5.51
CA PHE A 302 3.64 -6.13 5.22
C PHE A 302 3.45 -4.62 5.33
N ASP A 303 2.68 -4.08 4.39
CA ASP A 303 2.38 -2.67 4.28
C ASP A 303 0.94 -2.37 4.65
N VAL A 304 0.03 -3.33 4.45
CA VAL A 304 -1.39 -3.17 4.75
C VAL A 304 -2.07 -4.50 5.04
N PHE A 305 -3.03 -4.48 5.97
CA PHE A 305 -3.97 -5.56 6.20
C PHE A 305 -5.34 -5.18 5.66
N LEU A 306 -5.90 -6.00 4.78
CA LEU A 306 -7.23 -5.80 4.21
C LEU A 306 -8.22 -6.81 4.81
N PRO A 307 -9.30 -6.36 5.45
CA PRO A 307 -10.32 -7.26 5.98
C PRO A 307 -10.94 -8.12 4.87
N LEU A 308 -11.17 -9.39 5.14
CA LEU A 308 -11.95 -10.31 4.30
C LEU A 308 -13.20 -10.73 5.05
N GLU A 309 -13.10 -11.84 5.77
CA GLU A 309 -14.13 -12.44 6.59
C GLU A 309 -13.79 -12.23 8.07
N GLU A 310 -14.72 -12.56 8.96
CA GLU A 310 -14.50 -12.41 10.39
C GLU A 310 -13.21 -13.10 10.89
N ASN A 311 -12.87 -14.25 10.30
CA ASN A 311 -11.70 -15.03 10.67
C ASN A 311 -10.53 -14.94 9.67
N ALA A 312 -10.60 -14.03 8.69
CA ALA A 312 -9.58 -13.92 7.65
C ALA A 312 -9.30 -12.47 7.25
N PHE A 313 -8.07 -12.23 6.78
CA PHE A 313 -7.66 -10.97 6.16
C PHE A 313 -6.57 -11.22 5.11
N LEU A 314 -6.37 -10.28 4.21
CA LEU A 314 -5.21 -10.27 3.34
C LEU A 314 -4.09 -9.47 4.01
N ALA A 315 -2.91 -10.07 4.09
CA ALA A 315 -1.67 -9.38 4.37
C ALA A 315 -0.98 -9.07 3.04
N VAL A 316 -0.88 -7.80 2.72
CA VAL A 316 -0.30 -7.29 1.48
C VAL A 316 1.00 -6.59 1.81
N GLY A 317 2.03 -6.87 1.05
CA GLY A 317 3.33 -6.29 1.30
C GLY A 317 4.29 -6.53 0.15
N HIS A 318 5.56 -6.54 0.47
CA HIS A 318 6.61 -6.78 -0.49
C HIS A 318 7.61 -7.81 0.02
N TYR A 319 8.24 -8.44 -0.95
CA TYR A 319 9.31 -9.39 -0.75
C TYR A 319 10.57 -8.80 -1.36
N GLY A 320 11.63 -8.71 -0.59
CA GLY A 320 12.90 -8.19 -1.04
C GLY A 320 14.06 -9.08 -0.61
N LYS A 321 14.98 -9.32 -1.55
CA LYS A 321 16.33 -9.81 -1.25
C LYS A 321 17.27 -8.63 -1.32
N ALA A 322 18.32 -8.63 -0.52
CA ALA A 322 19.30 -7.55 -0.47
C ALA A 322 19.93 -7.16 -1.83
N THR A 323 19.78 -7.98 -2.87
CA THR A 323 20.39 -7.82 -4.20
C THR A 323 19.38 -7.75 -5.34
N GLU A 324 18.07 -7.83 -5.06
CA GLU A 324 17.01 -7.84 -6.07
C GLU A 324 15.97 -6.77 -5.73
N PRO A 325 15.29 -6.18 -6.75
CA PRO A 325 14.16 -5.29 -6.50
C PRO A 325 13.06 -5.97 -5.69
N ASP A 326 12.39 -5.20 -4.85
CA ASP A 326 11.25 -5.68 -4.09
C ASP A 326 10.09 -6.06 -5.01
N GLU A 327 9.40 -7.13 -4.66
CA GLU A 327 8.24 -7.62 -5.39
C GLU A 327 7.01 -7.66 -4.49
N PRO A 328 5.81 -7.32 -5.00
CA PRO A 328 4.59 -7.40 -4.21
C PRO A 328 4.24 -8.84 -3.86
N VAL A 329 3.74 -9.04 -2.65
CA VAL A 329 3.26 -10.35 -2.16
C VAL A 329 1.92 -10.20 -1.47
N VAL A 330 1.08 -11.22 -1.58
CA VAL A 330 -0.22 -11.28 -0.93
C VAL A 330 -0.37 -12.65 -0.25
N PHE A 331 -0.80 -12.60 1.00
CA PHE A 331 -1.15 -13.79 1.78
C PHE A 331 -2.57 -13.66 2.31
N ARG A 332 -3.34 -14.72 2.19
CA ARG A 332 -4.56 -14.88 2.97
C ARG A 332 -4.17 -15.42 4.34
N ILE A 333 -4.47 -14.69 5.37
CA ILE A 333 -4.27 -15.09 6.75
C ILE A 333 -5.61 -15.50 7.33
N THR A 334 -5.68 -16.70 7.87
CA THR A 334 -6.83 -17.20 8.65
C THR A 334 -6.43 -17.32 10.10
N THR A 335 -7.25 -16.86 11.02
CA THR A 335 -6.94 -16.85 12.45
C THR A 335 -8.19 -16.96 13.30
N ASP A 336 -8.03 -17.45 14.51
CA ASP A 336 -9.03 -17.48 15.59
C ASP A 336 -8.87 -16.30 16.57
N PHE A 337 -7.97 -15.36 16.28
CA PHE A 337 -7.75 -14.13 17.07
C PHE A 337 -8.77 -13.03 16.84
#